data_4198913aff5f35314569e981fd7b0d37
#
_entry.id   4198913aff5f35314569e981fd7b0d37
#
_cell.length_a   1.000
_cell.length_b   1.000
_cell.length_c   1.000
_cell.angle_alpha   90.00
_cell.angle_beta   90.00
_cell.angle_gamma   90.00
#
_symmetry.space_group_name_H-M   'P 1'
#
loop_
_entity.id
_entity.type
_entity.pdbx_description
1 polymer ?
#
loop_
_entity_poly.entity_id
_entity_poly.type
_entity_poly.pdbx_seq_one_letter_code
_entity_poly.pdbx_strand_id
1 'polypeptide(L)'
;IVSLDADSSLDRDALEKVLIPFYLDGEVKAVGGCIEVRNYKASICSSLQAFEYLKRIQVGRIVTSELGIYHIISGAFGAFETQTLKEVGYWDIGPGLDGDLTQKIRKAGYKVKFVEDAICMTNVPTKWYKLYHQRIRWSRSLVRFRLRKHIDILLPTKNWSILNWISNMESVMFDCFLNFLWLWYIINLAITFNTHIVEVLALGYFIRVCFSQFAFLLVLLVTERKKTALFLYRFTPLMSPYTGYFLRFARLSAHLQELFFRTSYKDAWNPKKTSRYAQLEGI
;
A
#
# COMPACT_ATOMS: atom_id res chain seq x y z
N ILE A 1 -21.47 -0.45 6.02
CA ILE A 1 -20.88 -1.80 5.76
C ILE A 1 -19.44 -1.79 6.23
N VAL A 2 -19.05 -2.83 6.99
CA VAL A 2 -17.66 -3.03 7.40
C VAL A 2 -17.08 -4.22 6.63
N SER A 3 -15.92 -4.02 6.01
CA SER A 3 -15.14 -5.06 5.34
C SER A 3 -14.05 -5.57 6.28
N LEU A 4 -13.90 -6.88 6.36
CA LEU A 4 -12.89 -7.55 7.18
C LEU A 4 -12.38 -8.80 6.46
N ASP A 5 -11.06 -8.99 6.41
CA ASP A 5 -10.46 -10.22 5.88
C ASP A 5 -10.70 -11.40 6.84
N ALA A 6 -10.92 -12.59 6.30
CA ALA A 6 -11.29 -13.78 7.08
C ALA A 6 -10.20 -14.26 8.06
N ASP A 7 -8.92 -13.89 7.84
CA ASP A 7 -7.79 -14.22 8.71
C ASP A 7 -7.43 -13.09 9.70
N SER A 8 -8.24 -12.04 9.73
CA SER A 8 -8.05 -10.86 10.56
C SER A 8 -8.93 -10.89 11.81
N SER A 9 -8.51 -10.20 12.87
CA SER A 9 -9.31 -9.98 14.07
C SER A 9 -9.21 -8.54 14.52
N LEU A 10 -10.33 -8.02 15.00
CA LEU A 10 -10.43 -6.66 15.51
C LEU A 10 -10.06 -6.60 16.99
N ASP A 11 -9.48 -5.48 17.39
CA ASP A 11 -9.38 -5.10 18.80
C ASP A 11 -10.77 -4.74 19.34
N ARG A 12 -10.91 -4.72 20.67
CA ARG A 12 -12.20 -4.63 21.38
C ARG A 12 -13.07 -3.47 20.88
N ASP A 13 -12.46 -2.29 20.72
CA ASP A 13 -13.18 -1.04 20.42
C ASP A 13 -13.03 -0.62 18.93
N ALA A 14 -12.43 -1.48 18.11
CA ALA A 14 -12.07 -1.11 16.73
C ALA A 14 -13.29 -0.75 15.86
N LEU A 15 -14.42 -1.45 16.05
CA LEU A 15 -15.65 -1.14 15.33
C LEU A 15 -16.24 0.21 15.72
N GLU A 16 -16.24 0.54 17.00
CA GLU A 16 -16.71 1.83 17.47
C GLU A 16 -15.83 2.95 16.92
N LYS A 17 -14.51 2.83 17.06
CA LYS A 17 -13.55 3.83 16.62
C LYS A 17 -13.59 4.10 15.12
N VAL A 18 -13.73 3.06 14.29
CA VAL A 18 -13.79 3.23 12.83
C VAL A 18 -15.06 3.94 12.36
N LEU A 19 -16.11 3.95 13.18
CA LEU A 19 -17.38 4.61 12.87
C LEU A 19 -17.42 6.08 13.30
N ILE A 20 -16.60 6.51 14.26
CA ILE A 20 -16.59 7.88 14.80
C ILE A 20 -16.50 8.95 13.69
N PRO A 21 -15.60 8.86 12.67
CA PRO A 21 -15.47 9.90 11.66
C PRO A 21 -16.76 10.17 10.85
N PHE A 22 -17.64 9.19 10.68
CA PHE A 22 -18.92 9.37 9.99
C PHE A 22 -19.90 10.26 10.75
N TYR A 23 -19.80 10.28 12.08
CA TYR A 23 -20.64 11.13 12.93
C TYR A 23 -20.06 12.54 13.09
N LEU A 24 -18.73 12.69 13.01
CA LEU A 24 -18.04 13.98 13.17
C LEU A 24 -18.05 14.82 11.90
N ASP A 25 -17.99 14.19 10.72
CA ASP A 25 -17.96 14.88 9.42
C ASP A 25 -18.84 14.15 8.41
N GLY A 26 -19.99 14.73 8.09
CA GLY A 26 -20.95 14.15 7.14
C GLY A 26 -20.44 13.95 5.70
N GLU A 27 -19.30 14.56 5.34
CA GLU A 27 -18.65 14.36 4.04
C GLU A 27 -17.74 13.10 4.03
N VAL A 28 -17.41 12.55 5.20
CA VAL A 28 -16.65 11.29 5.29
C VAL A 28 -17.57 10.14 4.97
N LYS A 29 -17.24 9.38 3.92
CA LYS A 29 -18.05 8.26 3.41
C LYS A 29 -17.32 6.93 3.43
N ALA A 30 -16.01 6.95 3.73
CA ALA A 30 -15.23 5.73 3.91
C ALA A 30 -14.09 5.96 4.90
N VAL A 31 -13.83 4.95 5.73
CA VAL A 31 -12.84 5.01 6.79
C VAL A 31 -12.01 3.73 6.81
N GLY A 32 -10.69 3.86 6.81
CA GLY A 32 -9.76 2.74 6.98
C GLY A 32 -9.27 2.64 8.40
N GLY A 33 -9.25 1.44 8.96
CA GLY A 33 -8.62 1.16 10.24
C GLY A 33 -7.13 0.81 10.10
N CYS A 34 -6.46 0.75 11.24
CA CYS A 34 -5.03 0.45 11.37
C CYS A 34 -4.78 -1.06 11.33
N ILE A 35 -3.99 -1.51 10.37
CA ILE A 35 -3.63 -2.93 10.23
C ILE A 35 -2.30 -3.19 10.92
N GLU A 36 -2.28 -4.17 11.82
CA GLU A 36 -1.09 -4.61 12.52
C GLU A 36 -0.78 -6.08 12.28
N VAL A 37 0.50 -6.40 12.35
CA VAL A 37 0.98 -7.77 12.13
C VAL A 37 0.98 -8.54 13.45
N ARG A 38 0.11 -9.57 13.55
CA ARG A 38 0.01 -10.43 14.74
C ARG A 38 1.23 -11.34 14.89
N ASN A 39 1.65 -11.99 13.80
CA ASN A 39 2.71 -12.99 13.81
C ASN A 39 4.12 -12.41 13.56
N TYR A 40 4.38 -11.17 14.00
CA TYR A 40 5.64 -10.46 13.71
C TYR A 40 6.91 -11.15 14.25
N LYS A 41 6.79 -12.01 15.27
CA LYS A 41 7.91 -12.77 15.85
C LYS A 41 8.18 -14.12 15.17
N ALA A 42 7.32 -14.55 14.24
CA ALA A 42 7.38 -15.90 13.66
C ALA A 42 8.58 -16.13 12.72
N SER A 43 9.10 -15.06 12.08
CA SER A 43 10.27 -15.14 11.19
C SER A 43 10.84 -13.75 10.93
N ILE A 44 12.07 -13.67 10.40
CA ILE A 44 12.65 -12.40 9.92
C ILE A 44 11.75 -11.79 8.86
N CYS A 45 11.19 -12.60 7.96
CA CYS A 45 10.28 -12.15 6.92
C CYS A 45 9.04 -11.44 7.50
N SER A 46 8.41 -12.00 8.54
CA SER A 46 7.26 -11.37 9.22
C SER A 46 7.65 -10.16 10.06
N SER A 47 8.84 -10.15 10.69
CA SER A 47 9.34 -8.99 11.43
C SER A 47 9.58 -7.78 10.53
N LEU A 48 10.16 -7.98 9.34
CA LEU A 48 10.38 -6.90 8.37
C LEU A 48 9.07 -6.34 7.81
N GLN A 49 8.07 -7.19 7.58
CA GLN A 49 6.73 -6.74 7.21
C GLN A 49 6.07 -5.94 8.33
N ALA A 50 6.18 -6.38 9.58
CA ALA A 50 5.65 -5.64 10.73
C ALA A 50 6.31 -4.26 10.85
N PHE A 51 7.62 -4.16 10.61
CA PHE A 51 8.35 -2.90 10.56
C PHE A 51 7.83 -1.99 9.42
N GLU A 52 7.64 -2.55 8.23
CA GLU A 52 7.06 -1.83 7.09
C GLU A 52 5.67 -1.29 7.41
N TYR A 53 4.81 -2.11 8.06
CA TYR A 53 3.45 -1.71 8.44
C TYR A 53 3.47 -0.60 9.48
N LEU A 54 4.30 -0.69 10.50
CA LEU A 54 4.45 0.37 11.50
C LEU A 54 4.81 1.71 10.84
N LYS A 55 5.74 1.72 9.90
CA LYS A 55 6.18 2.94 9.23
C LYS A 55 5.19 3.46 8.19
N ARG A 56 4.70 2.59 7.30
CA ARG A 56 3.86 3.00 6.16
C ARG A 56 2.37 3.09 6.51
N ILE A 57 1.87 2.18 7.36
CA ILE A 57 0.45 2.15 7.69
C ILE A 57 0.14 3.10 8.83
N GLN A 58 0.86 3.04 9.94
CA GLN A 58 0.58 3.98 11.01
C GLN A 58 0.98 5.41 10.62
N VAL A 59 2.25 5.69 10.41
CA VAL A 59 2.70 7.07 10.16
C VAL A 59 2.25 7.59 8.80
N GLY A 60 2.47 6.81 7.74
CA GLY A 60 2.18 7.25 6.37
C GLY A 60 0.69 7.51 6.11
N ARG A 61 -0.20 6.68 6.66
CA ARG A 61 -1.65 6.86 6.47
C ARG A 61 -2.24 7.98 7.32
N ILE A 62 -1.72 8.23 8.52
CA ILE A 62 -2.09 9.41 9.32
C ILE A 62 -1.82 10.67 8.48
N VAL A 63 -0.59 10.83 8.02
CA VAL A 63 -0.19 12.02 7.24
C VAL A 63 -1.04 12.16 5.97
N THR A 64 -1.20 11.11 5.19
CA THR A 64 -1.99 11.18 3.95
C THR A 64 -3.49 11.40 4.21
N SER A 65 -4.02 10.93 5.32
CA SER A 65 -5.40 11.17 5.74
C SER A 65 -5.61 12.64 6.12
N GLU A 66 -4.72 13.21 6.93
CA GLU A 66 -4.81 14.62 7.33
C GLU A 66 -4.62 15.58 6.16
N LEU A 67 -3.75 15.24 5.21
CA LEU A 67 -3.59 15.99 3.96
C LEU A 67 -4.74 15.78 2.95
N GLY A 68 -5.72 14.95 3.24
CA GLY A 68 -6.83 14.65 2.32
C GLY A 68 -6.42 13.84 1.08
N ILE A 69 -5.25 13.19 1.08
CA ILE A 69 -4.73 12.40 -0.04
C ILE A 69 -4.67 10.89 0.24
N TYR A 70 -5.32 10.42 1.31
CA TYR A 70 -5.39 9.00 1.66
C TYR A 70 -6.06 8.19 0.53
N HIS A 71 -5.34 7.24 -0.02
CA HIS A 71 -5.67 6.66 -1.33
C HIS A 71 -6.01 5.16 -1.30
N ILE A 72 -5.88 4.48 -0.17
CA ILE A 72 -6.19 3.06 -0.03
C ILE A 72 -6.75 2.75 1.36
N ILE A 73 -8.02 2.43 1.43
CA ILE A 73 -8.61 1.72 2.55
C ILE A 73 -8.33 0.24 2.34
N SER A 74 -7.64 -0.39 3.28
CA SER A 74 -7.28 -1.80 3.16
C SER A 74 -8.52 -2.69 3.20
N GLY A 75 -8.60 -3.69 2.32
CA GLY A 75 -9.63 -4.73 2.36
C GLY A 75 -9.67 -5.50 3.68
N ALA A 76 -8.54 -5.53 4.41
CA ALA A 76 -8.44 -6.19 5.70
C ALA A 76 -9.25 -5.51 6.83
N PHE A 77 -9.47 -4.19 6.75
CA PHE A 77 -10.38 -3.48 7.65
C PHE A 77 -10.74 -2.10 7.11
N GLY A 78 -11.99 -1.93 6.73
CA GLY A 78 -12.55 -0.67 6.27
C GLY A 78 -14.04 -0.57 6.55
N ALA A 79 -14.53 0.64 6.82
CA ALA A 79 -15.94 0.97 6.96
C ALA A 79 -16.38 1.90 5.83
N PHE A 80 -17.57 1.66 5.29
CA PHE A 80 -18.12 2.37 4.14
C PHE A 80 -19.59 2.68 4.34
N GLU A 81 -20.01 3.89 3.99
CA GLU A 81 -21.43 4.24 3.97
C GLU A 81 -22.16 3.46 2.87
N THR A 82 -23.28 2.84 3.21
CA THR A 82 -24.02 1.96 2.29
C THR A 82 -24.56 2.69 1.06
N GLN A 83 -25.02 3.95 1.23
CA GLN A 83 -25.54 4.73 0.12
C GLN A 83 -24.44 5.09 -0.87
N THR A 84 -23.29 5.55 -0.38
CA THR A 84 -22.11 5.84 -1.20
C THR A 84 -21.62 4.62 -1.98
N LEU A 85 -21.63 3.42 -1.35
CA LEU A 85 -21.29 2.18 -2.07
C LEU A 85 -22.20 1.89 -3.25
N LYS A 86 -23.53 2.12 -3.09
CA LYS A 86 -24.50 1.98 -4.19
C LYS A 86 -24.21 2.96 -5.32
N GLU A 87 -23.95 4.20 -4.99
CA GLU A 87 -23.67 5.28 -5.95
C GLU A 87 -22.41 5.01 -6.79
N VAL A 88 -21.34 4.50 -6.17
CA VAL A 88 -20.06 4.22 -6.87
C VAL A 88 -20.02 2.83 -7.51
N GLY A 89 -21.08 2.03 -7.42
CA GLY A 89 -21.18 0.72 -8.05
C GLY A 89 -20.40 -0.39 -7.33
N TYR A 90 -20.22 -0.31 -6.01
CA TYR A 90 -19.57 -1.32 -5.16
C TYR A 90 -18.11 -1.65 -5.56
N TRP A 91 -17.62 -2.81 -5.06
CA TRP A 91 -16.32 -3.36 -5.43
C TRP A 91 -16.32 -3.86 -6.86
N ASP A 92 -15.26 -3.62 -7.54
CA ASP A 92 -14.98 -4.18 -8.86
C ASP A 92 -14.38 -5.60 -8.75
N ILE A 93 -13.75 -6.08 -9.79
CA ILE A 93 -13.26 -7.44 -9.89
C ILE A 93 -11.75 -7.45 -10.10
N GLY A 94 -11.04 -8.32 -9.37
CA GLY A 94 -9.61 -8.54 -9.54
C GLY A 94 -8.72 -8.03 -8.41
N PRO A 95 -7.40 -8.11 -8.52
CA PRO A 95 -6.49 -7.69 -7.48
C PRO A 95 -6.53 -6.17 -7.27
N GLY A 96 -6.57 -5.72 -6.00
CA GLY A 96 -6.52 -4.30 -5.61
C GLY A 96 -7.86 -3.59 -5.60
N LEU A 97 -8.94 -4.34 -5.38
CA LEU A 97 -10.32 -3.83 -5.28
C LEU A 97 -10.49 -2.72 -4.24
N ASP A 98 -9.75 -2.79 -3.16
CA ASP A 98 -9.70 -1.84 -2.07
C ASP A 98 -9.19 -0.46 -2.54
N GLY A 99 -8.12 -0.43 -3.31
CA GLY A 99 -7.61 0.80 -3.92
C GLY A 99 -8.54 1.37 -4.98
N ASP A 100 -9.16 0.53 -5.79
CA ASP A 100 -10.16 0.93 -6.79
C ASP A 100 -11.38 1.56 -6.15
N LEU A 101 -11.98 0.90 -5.16
CA LEU A 101 -13.15 1.44 -4.45
C LEU A 101 -12.85 2.76 -3.77
N THR A 102 -11.69 2.86 -3.09
CA THR A 102 -11.26 4.12 -2.46
C THR A 102 -11.19 5.25 -3.49
N GLN A 103 -10.67 4.95 -4.69
CA GLN A 103 -10.56 5.91 -5.79
C GLN A 103 -11.91 6.33 -6.34
N LYS A 104 -12.86 5.40 -6.51
CA LYS A 104 -14.25 5.70 -6.91
C LYS A 104 -14.92 6.65 -5.94
N ILE A 105 -14.83 6.40 -4.64
CA ILE A 105 -15.40 7.25 -3.57
C ILE A 105 -14.79 8.66 -3.62
N ARG A 106 -13.49 8.77 -3.76
CA ARG A 106 -12.79 10.07 -3.88
C ARG A 106 -13.16 10.82 -5.15
N LYS A 107 -13.33 10.13 -6.29
CA LYS A 107 -13.81 10.73 -7.56
C LYS A 107 -15.24 11.25 -7.46
N ALA A 108 -16.08 10.62 -6.64
CA ALA A 108 -17.41 11.11 -6.34
C ALA A 108 -17.43 12.38 -5.44
N GLY A 109 -16.25 12.84 -4.98
CA GLY A 109 -16.11 14.05 -4.18
C GLY A 109 -16.15 13.82 -2.67
N TYR A 110 -16.26 12.57 -2.22
CA TYR A 110 -16.36 12.24 -0.80
C TYR A 110 -15.00 12.15 -0.11
N LYS A 111 -14.97 12.48 1.17
CA LYS A 111 -13.79 12.37 2.02
C LYS A 111 -13.58 10.93 2.47
N VAL A 112 -12.30 10.58 2.57
CA VAL A 112 -11.82 9.29 3.07
C VAL A 112 -10.88 9.54 4.23
N LYS A 113 -11.09 8.88 5.37
CA LYS A 113 -10.29 9.06 6.59
C LYS A 113 -9.61 7.76 7.02
N PHE A 114 -8.52 7.90 7.76
CA PHE A 114 -7.83 6.81 8.44
C PHE A 114 -7.94 7.00 9.94
N VAL A 115 -8.18 5.92 10.69
CA VAL A 115 -8.25 5.91 12.14
C VAL A 115 -7.18 4.98 12.69
N GLU A 116 -6.19 5.55 13.36
CA GLU A 116 -5.03 4.81 13.88
C GLU A 116 -5.38 3.90 15.07
N ASP A 117 -6.36 4.30 15.86
CA ASP A 117 -6.81 3.57 17.06
C ASP A 117 -7.80 2.45 16.75
N ALA A 118 -8.35 2.39 15.53
CA ALA A 118 -9.21 1.31 15.08
C ALA A 118 -8.35 0.14 14.59
N ILE A 119 -7.95 -0.75 15.49
CA ILE A 119 -6.91 -1.74 15.25
C ILE A 119 -7.47 -3.05 14.76
N CYS A 120 -6.87 -3.54 13.66
CA CYS A 120 -7.08 -4.86 13.09
C CYS A 120 -5.77 -5.63 13.03
N MET A 121 -5.74 -6.82 13.60
CA MET A 121 -4.57 -7.70 13.59
C MET A 121 -4.71 -8.77 12.51
N THR A 122 -3.72 -8.87 11.63
CA THR A 122 -3.67 -9.86 10.55
C THR A 122 -2.38 -10.68 10.60
N ASN A 123 -2.37 -11.85 9.96
CA ASN A 123 -1.17 -12.65 9.77
C ASN A 123 -0.52 -12.33 8.42
N VAL A 124 0.80 -12.18 8.43
CA VAL A 124 1.58 -11.97 7.21
C VAL A 124 2.39 -13.20 6.83
N PRO A 125 2.77 -13.37 5.55
CA PRO A 125 3.62 -14.45 5.12
C PRO A 125 4.91 -14.56 5.91
N THR A 126 5.26 -15.76 6.35
CA THR A 126 6.52 -16.06 7.05
C THR A 126 7.64 -16.52 6.11
N LYS A 127 7.29 -16.87 4.85
CA LYS A 127 8.21 -17.35 3.81
C LYS A 127 8.36 -16.30 2.72
N TRP A 128 9.59 -16.03 2.29
CA TRP A 128 9.93 -15.05 1.25
C TRP A 128 9.20 -15.29 -0.07
N TYR A 129 9.08 -16.53 -0.50
CA TYR A 129 8.34 -16.90 -1.70
C TYR A 129 6.87 -16.49 -1.64
N LYS A 130 6.18 -16.76 -0.51
CA LYS A 130 4.77 -16.35 -0.34
C LYS A 130 4.64 -14.82 -0.32
N LEU A 131 5.58 -14.13 0.35
CA LEU A 131 5.62 -12.67 0.37
C LEU A 131 5.83 -12.10 -1.03
N TYR A 132 6.75 -12.64 -1.82
CA TYR A 132 7.01 -12.20 -3.18
C TYR A 132 5.76 -12.26 -4.06
N HIS A 133 5.04 -13.39 -4.05
CA HIS A 133 3.79 -13.54 -4.81
C HIS A 133 2.67 -12.62 -4.32
N GLN A 134 2.55 -12.41 -3.00
CA GLN A 134 1.61 -11.44 -2.43
C GLN A 134 1.91 -10.01 -2.93
N ARG A 135 3.17 -9.60 -2.93
CA ARG A 135 3.59 -8.25 -3.36
C ARG A 135 3.42 -8.06 -4.87
N ILE A 136 3.68 -9.06 -5.68
CA ILE A 136 3.37 -9.03 -7.12
C ILE A 136 1.88 -8.80 -7.33
N ARG A 137 1.01 -9.56 -6.65
CA ARG A 137 -0.43 -9.43 -6.77
C ARG A 137 -0.90 -8.01 -6.41
N TRP A 138 -0.41 -7.44 -5.32
CA TRP A 138 -0.76 -6.08 -4.92
C TRP A 138 -0.24 -5.03 -5.91
N SER A 139 0.98 -5.18 -6.40
CA SER A 139 1.59 -4.17 -7.27
C SER A 139 1.01 -4.14 -8.68
N ARG A 140 0.43 -5.24 -9.18
CA ARG A 140 -0.30 -5.26 -10.46
C ARG A 140 -1.50 -4.31 -10.45
N SER A 141 -2.16 -4.16 -9.31
CA SER A 141 -3.32 -3.27 -9.16
C SER A 141 -3.02 -1.81 -9.47
N LEU A 142 -1.79 -1.35 -9.21
CA LEU A 142 -1.39 0.02 -9.51
C LEU A 142 -1.49 0.32 -11.01
N VAL A 143 -0.95 -0.57 -11.86
CA VAL A 143 -1.02 -0.40 -13.32
C VAL A 143 -2.47 -0.52 -13.79
N ARG A 144 -3.20 -1.52 -13.32
CA ARG A 144 -4.58 -1.78 -13.73
C ARG A 144 -5.51 -0.63 -13.39
N PHE A 145 -5.52 -0.19 -12.14
CA PHE A 145 -6.49 0.79 -11.68
C PHE A 145 -6.00 2.23 -11.84
N ARG A 146 -4.75 2.56 -11.50
CA ARG A 146 -4.29 3.94 -11.52
C ARG A 146 -3.84 4.42 -12.89
N LEU A 147 -3.17 3.56 -13.67
CA LEU A 147 -2.65 3.94 -14.98
C LEU A 147 -3.60 3.63 -16.14
N ARG A 148 -4.60 2.73 -15.94
CA ARG A 148 -5.57 2.40 -16.99
C ARG A 148 -6.97 2.91 -16.64
N LYS A 149 -7.60 2.38 -15.58
CA LYS A 149 -9.01 2.69 -15.27
C LYS A 149 -9.23 4.13 -14.83
N HIS A 150 -8.39 4.67 -13.96
CA HIS A 150 -8.53 6.00 -13.38
C HIS A 150 -7.50 7.01 -13.93
N ILE A 151 -7.05 6.82 -15.15
CA ILE A 151 -6.11 7.75 -15.81
C ILE A 151 -6.70 9.15 -15.98
N ASP A 152 -8.02 9.26 -16.05
CA ASP A 152 -8.76 10.51 -16.15
C ASP A 152 -8.51 11.45 -14.97
N ILE A 153 -8.10 10.95 -13.81
CA ILE A 153 -7.70 11.78 -12.64
C ILE A 153 -6.47 12.64 -12.95
N LEU A 154 -5.63 12.19 -13.86
CA LEU A 154 -4.44 12.94 -14.28
C LEU A 154 -4.76 14.07 -15.27
N LEU A 155 -5.97 14.07 -15.83
CA LEU A 155 -6.41 15.02 -16.84
C LEU A 155 -7.40 16.03 -16.23
N PRO A 156 -7.41 17.29 -16.66
CA PRO A 156 -8.36 18.32 -16.18
C PRO A 156 -9.76 18.06 -16.74
N THR A 157 -10.45 17.09 -16.15
CA THR A 157 -11.86 16.75 -16.47
C THR A 157 -12.83 17.51 -15.56
N LYS A 158 -14.16 17.43 -15.85
CA LYS A 158 -15.21 18.14 -15.10
C LYS A 158 -15.18 17.90 -13.58
N ASN A 159 -14.77 16.71 -13.16
CA ASN A 159 -14.69 16.29 -11.76
C ASN A 159 -13.24 16.27 -11.24
N TRP A 160 -12.34 17.04 -11.86
CA TRP A 160 -10.95 17.09 -11.47
C TRP A 160 -10.77 17.70 -10.08
N SER A 161 -9.91 17.09 -9.27
CA SER A 161 -9.55 17.55 -7.93
C SER A 161 -8.03 17.50 -7.76
N ILE A 162 -7.45 18.61 -7.31
CA ILE A 162 -6.01 18.69 -7.05
C ILE A 162 -5.57 17.65 -6.01
N LEU A 163 -6.36 17.35 -4.99
CA LEU A 163 -6.06 16.35 -3.98
C LEU A 163 -6.06 14.93 -4.57
N ASN A 164 -7.00 14.64 -5.48
CA ASN A 164 -7.03 13.36 -6.18
C ASN A 164 -5.84 13.22 -7.14
N TRP A 165 -5.48 14.29 -7.83
CA TRP A 165 -4.33 14.35 -8.70
C TRP A 165 -3.02 14.11 -7.91
N ILE A 166 -2.79 14.83 -6.80
CA ILE A 166 -1.61 14.65 -5.92
C ILE A 166 -1.56 13.20 -5.40
N SER A 167 -2.68 12.68 -4.90
CA SER A 167 -2.80 11.31 -4.37
C SER A 167 -2.44 10.24 -5.42
N ASN A 168 -2.89 10.45 -6.67
CA ASN A 168 -2.58 9.51 -7.76
C ASN A 168 -1.13 9.66 -8.23
N MET A 169 -0.64 10.90 -8.37
CA MET A 169 0.74 11.20 -8.75
C MET A 169 1.74 10.67 -7.73
N GLU A 170 1.49 10.84 -6.43
CA GLU A 170 2.32 10.27 -5.37
C GLU A 170 2.48 8.77 -5.57
N SER A 171 1.37 8.05 -5.72
CA SER A 171 1.37 6.61 -5.89
C SER A 171 2.07 6.16 -7.19
N VAL A 172 1.80 6.82 -8.32
CA VAL A 172 2.43 6.50 -9.61
C VAL A 172 3.93 6.80 -9.57
N MET A 173 4.32 7.93 -8.98
CA MET A 173 5.72 8.33 -8.89
C MET A 173 6.51 7.37 -7.99
N PHE A 174 6.07 7.14 -6.75
CA PHE A 174 6.83 6.34 -5.77
C PHE A 174 6.74 4.83 -6.00
N ASP A 175 5.59 4.33 -6.40
CA ASP A 175 5.39 2.89 -6.54
C ASP A 175 5.59 2.36 -7.97
N CYS A 176 5.58 3.24 -9.00
CA CYS A 176 5.85 2.84 -10.38
C CYS A 176 7.13 3.47 -10.93
N PHE A 177 7.14 4.79 -11.17
CA PHE A 177 8.25 5.47 -11.86
C PHE A 177 9.60 5.28 -11.18
N LEU A 178 9.69 5.48 -9.86
CA LEU A 178 10.93 5.31 -9.12
C LEU A 178 11.47 3.86 -9.10
N ASN A 179 10.65 2.85 -9.41
CA ASN A 179 11.15 1.48 -9.55
C ASN A 179 11.87 1.27 -10.89
N PHE A 180 11.40 1.90 -11.98
CA PHE A 180 12.10 1.88 -13.26
C PHE A 180 13.38 2.73 -13.19
N LEU A 181 13.32 3.90 -12.57
CA LEU A 181 14.49 4.74 -12.34
C LEU A 181 15.55 4.03 -11.47
N TRP A 182 15.12 3.26 -10.48
CA TRP A 182 16.02 2.44 -9.67
C TRP A 182 16.76 1.39 -10.50
N LEU A 183 16.08 0.72 -11.43
CA LEU A 183 16.72 -0.25 -12.32
C LEU A 183 17.79 0.44 -13.19
N TRP A 184 17.42 1.56 -13.81
CA TRP A 184 18.38 2.37 -14.58
C TRP A 184 19.57 2.81 -13.72
N TYR A 185 19.32 3.27 -12.51
CA TYR A 185 20.36 3.68 -11.56
C TYR A 185 21.32 2.53 -11.22
N ILE A 186 20.83 1.32 -10.94
CA ILE A 186 21.69 0.16 -10.63
C ILE A 186 22.55 -0.23 -11.84
N ILE A 187 21.97 -0.23 -13.04
CA ILE A 187 22.72 -0.52 -14.28
C ILE A 187 23.80 0.53 -14.51
N ASN A 188 23.46 1.81 -14.42
CA ASN A 188 24.40 2.91 -14.57
C ASN A 188 25.53 2.87 -13.54
N LEU A 189 25.20 2.59 -12.28
CA LEU A 189 26.17 2.43 -11.22
C LEU A 189 27.16 1.29 -11.50
N ALA A 190 26.68 0.15 -12.00
CA ALA A 190 27.52 -0.98 -12.37
C ALA A 190 28.47 -0.66 -13.54
N ILE A 191 28.00 0.09 -14.54
CA ILE A 191 28.82 0.51 -15.66
C ILE A 191 29.87 1.56 -15.23
N THR A 192 29.46 2.54 -14.43
CA THR A 192 30.34 3.66 -14.06
C THR A 192 31.44 3.24 -13.07
N PHE A 193 31.10 2.42 -12.08
CA PHE A 193 32.05 2.06 -11.03
C PHE A 193 32.67 0.67 -11.17
N ASN A 194 32.20 -0.12 -12.12
CA ASN A 194 32.73 -1.44 -12.50
C ASN A 194 33.52 -2.17 -11.38
N THR A 195 34.83 -1.94 -11.28
CA THR A 195 35.73 -2.57 -10.27
C THR A 195 35.46 -2.13 -8.85
N HIS A 196 34.88 -0.96 -8.60
CA HIS A 196 34.56 -0.40 -7.29
C HIS A 196 33.07 -0.52 -6.91
N ILE A 197 32.31 -1.32 -7.64
CA ILE A 197 30.85 -1.43 -7.43
C ILE A 197 30.51 -1.91 -6.02
N VAL A 198 31.30 -2.80 -5.45
CA VAL A 198 31.07 -3.36 -4.11
C VAL A 198 31.22 -2.30 -3.04
N GLU A 199 32.29 -1.49 -3.11
CA GLU A 199 32.56 -0.39 -2.17
C GLU A 199 31.46 0.68 -2.23
N VAL A 200 31.02 1.04 -3.44
CA VAL A 200 29.95 2.02 -3.66
C VAL A 200 28.62 1.50 -3.12
N LEU A 201 28.30 0.23 -3.36
CA LEU A 201 27.07 -0.38 -2.81
C LEU A 201 27.14 -0.50 -1.29
N ALA A 202 28.31 -0.83 -0.71
CA ALA A 202 28.50 -0.90 0.73
C ALA A 202 28.36 0.48 1.40
N LEU A 203 28.93 1.52 0.81
CA LEU A 203 28.76 2.89 1.27
C LEU A 203 27.29 3.33 1.20
N GLY A 204 26.64 3.09 0.07
CA GLY A 204 25.21 3.39 -0.12
C GLY A 204 24.32 2.63 0.86
N TYR A 205 24.64 1.38 1.17
CA TYR A 205 23.95 0.60 2.20
C TYR A 205 24.14 1.23 3.58
N PHE A 206 25.38 1.57 3.96
CA PHE A 206 25.68 2.19 5.25
C PHE A 206 24.90 3.49 5.44
N ILE A 207 24.94 4.39 4.46
CA ILE A 207 24.17 5.65 4.48
C ILE A 207 22.69 5.39 4.67
N ARG A 208 22.11 4.44 3.94
CA ARG A 208 20.69 4.09 4.07
C ARG A 208 20.35 3.49 5.42
N VAL A 209 21.23 2.70 6.02
CA VAL A 209 21.05 2.21 7.39
C VAL A 209 21.01 3.36 8.39
N CYS A 210 21.94 4.31 8.31
CA CYS A 210 21.92 5.50 9.17
C CYS A 210 20.62 6.29 9.06
N PHE A 211 20.16 6.57 7.84
CA PHE A 211 18.87 7.23 7.64
C PHE A 211 17.67 6.40 8.16
N SER A 212 17.70 5.08 8.00
CA SER A 212 16.66 4.20 8.52
C SER A 212 16.63 4.18 10.04
N GLN A 213 17.78 4.20 10.70
CA GLN A 213 17.91 4.31 12.16
C GLN A 213 17.29 5.62 12.65
N PHE A 214 17.70 6.74 12.05
CA PHE A 214 17.16 8.06 12.41
C PHE A 214 15.64 8.13 12.21
N ALA A 215 15.16 7.72 11.04
CA ALA A 215 13.72 7.71 10.76
C ALA A 215 12.93 6.82 11.74
N PHE A 216 13.51 5.70 12.18
CA PHE A 216 12.84 4.83 13.13
C PHE A 216 12.84 5.40 14.56
N LEU A 217 13.87 6.14 14.95
CA LEU A 217 13.83 6.87 16.24
C LEU A 217 12.67 7.86 16.28
N LEU A 218 12.39 8.56 15.16
CA LEU A 218 11.22 9.43 15.07
C LEU A 218 9.91 8.64 15.21
N VAL A 219 9.82 7.45 14.61
CA VAL A 219 8.65 6.56 14.79
C VAL A 219 8.49 6.14 16.26
N LEU A 220 9.58 5.84 16.95
CA LEU A 220 9.56 5.50 18.39
C LEU A 220 9.03 6.63 19.28
N LEU A 221 9.23 7.88 18.88
CA LEU A 221 8.70 9.03 19.62
C LEU A 221 7.17 9.15 19.50
N VAL A 222 6.64 8.82 18.32
CA VAL A 222 5.21 8.99 17.99
C VAL A 222 4.36 7.77 18.35
N THR A 223 4.90 6.55 18.18
CA THR A 223 4.11 5.33 18.37
C THR A 223 3.76 5.05 19.83
N GLU A 224 2.52 4.68 20.09
CA GLU A 224 2.09 4.18 21.40
C GLU A 224 2.56 2.73 21.67
N ARG A 225 2.89 1.97 20.61
CA ARG A 225 3.30 0.56 20.71
C ARG A 225 4.81 0.38 20.88
N LYS A 226 5.36 1.08 21.87
CA LYS A 226 6.81 1.14 22.14
C LYS A 226 7.47 -0.24 22.30
N LYS A 227 6.81 -1.21 22.95
CA LYS A 227 7.37 -2.57 23.12
C LYS A 227 7.57 -3.30 21.79
N THR A 228 6.58 -3.25 20.89
CA THR A 228 6.67 -3.85 19.54
C THR A 228 7.69 -3.11 18.69
N ALA A 229 7.68 -1.78 18.72
CA ALA A 229 8.63 -0.97 17.98
C ALA A 229 10.08 -1.21 18.44
N LEU A 230 10.36 -1.28 19.74
CA LEU A 230 11.69 -1.63 20.28
C LEU A 230 12.14 -3.04 19.85
N PHE A 231 11.23 -4.01 19.83
CA PHE A 231 11.56 -5.33 19.27
C PHE A 231 11.95 -5.24 17.80
N LEU A 232 11.25 -4.45 17.00
CA LEU A 232 11.47 -4.31 15.56
C LEU A 232 12.73 -3.48 15.23
N TYR A 233 13.17 -2.61 16.13
CA TYR A 233 14.34 -1.76 15.93
C TYR A 233 15.60 -2.53 15.52
N ARG A 234 15.83 -3.74 16.08
CA ARG A 234 16.95 -4.62 15.74
C ARG A 234 17.00 -5.02 14.26
N PHE A 235 15.87 -4.96 13.55
CA PHE A 235 15.78 -5.30 12.13
C PHE A 235 16.03 -4.11 11.19
N THR A 236 16.28 -2.92 11.75
CA THR A 236 16.53 -1.70 10.95
C THR A 236 17.61 -1.87 9.88
N PRO A 237 18.77 -2.54 10.12
CA PRO A 237 19.75 -2.76 9.08
C PRO A 237 19.21 -3.58 7.91
N LEU A 238 18.36 -4.57 8.17
CA LEU A 238 17.76 -5.41 7.15
C LEU A 238 16.65 -4.71 6.35
N MET A 239 16.14 -3.56 6.80
CA MET A 239 15.14 -2.80 6.07
C MET A 239 15.67 -2.23 4.75
N SER A 240 16.96 -1.89 4.68
CA SER A 240 17.57 -1.39 3.44
C SER A 240 17.55 -2.44 2.31
N PRO A 241 18.06 -3.67 2.47
CA PRO A 241 17.94 -4.70 1.45
C PRO A 241 16.47 -5.14 1.22
N TYR A 242 15.64 -5.19 2.25
CA TYR A 242 14.24 -5.56 2.13
C TYR A 242 13.43 -4.56 1.27
N THR A 243 13.42 -3.30 1.63
CA THR A 243 12.63 -2.28 0.92
C THR A 243 13.33 -1.77 -0.33
N GLY A 244 14.67 -1.70 -0.31
CA GLY A 244 15.48 -1.14 -1.37
C GLY A 244 15.74 -2.07 -2.55
N TYR A 245 15.71 -3.38 -2.33
CA TYR A 245 15.97 -4.37 -3.39
C TYR A 245 14.83 -5.36 -3.52
N PHE A 246 14.50 -6.12 -2.48
CA PHE A 246 13.50 -7.18 -2.55
C PHE A 246 12.11 -6.66 -2.97
N LEU A 247 11.58 -5.66 -2.29
CA LEU A 247 10.26 -5.10 -2.62
C LEU A 247 10.27 -4.35 -3.96
N ARG A 248 11.37 -3.66 -4.30
CA ARG A 248 11.49 -3.00 -5.61
C ARG A 248 11.52 -4.00 -6.75
N PHE A 249 12.26 -5.09 -6.59
CA PHE A 249 12.28 -6.17 -7.58
C PHE A 249 10.89 -6.79 -7.77
N ALA A 250 10.17 -7.08 -6.67
CA ALA A 250 8.81 -7.60 -6.75
C ALA A 250 7.85 -6.63 -7.46
N ARG A 251 7.94 -5.32 -7.17
CA ARG A 251 7.13 -4.30 -7.87
C ARG A 251 7.48 -4.18 -9.33
N LEU A 252 8.76 -4.10 -9.67
CA LEU A 252 9.21 -4.02 -11.05
C LEU A 252 8.72 -5.23 -11.86
N SER A 253 8.88 -6.45 -11.32
CA SER A 253 8.38 -7.68 -11.93
C SER A 253 6.85 -7.62 -12.16
N ALA A 254 6.10 -7.11 -11.17
CA ALA A 254 4.65 -6.97 -11.27
C ALA A 254 4.24 -5.96 -12.36
N HIS A 255 4.92 -4.82 -12.40
CA HIS A 255 4.63 -3.77 -13.39
C HIS A 255 4.94 -4.23 -14.80
N LEU A 256 6.08 -4.88 -15.04
CA LEU A 256 6.42 -5.45 -16.34
C LEU A 256 5.40 -6.52 -16.77
N GLN A 257 5.06 -7.44 -15.87
CA GLN A 257 4.05 -8.46 -16.14
C GLN A 257 2.69 -7.86 -16.48
N GLU A 258 2.28 -6.79 -15.78
CA GLU A 258 0.98 -6.17 -16.02
C GLU A 258 0.96 -5.27 -17.26
N LEU A 259 2.03 -4.52 -17.51
CA LEU A 259 2.14 -3.64 -18.68
C LEU A 259 2.14 -4.45 -20.00
N PHE A 260 2.95 -5.52 -20.07
CA PHE A 260 3.14 -6.28 -21.30
C PHE A 260 2.17 -7.46 -21.45
N PHE A 261 1.81 -8.13 -20.35
CA PHE A 261 1.07 -9.40 -20.41
C PHE A 261 -0.32 -9.34 -19.74
N ARG A 262 -0.70 -8.22 -19.13
CA ARG A 262 -2.00 -8.04 -18.42
C ARG A 262 -2.34 -9.23 -17.51
N THR A 263 -1.36 -9.64 -16.70
CA THR A 263 -1.45 -10.87 -15.89
C THR A 263 -2.49 -10.81 -14.78
N SER A 264 -2.98 -9.62 -14.40
CA SER A 264 -4.07 -9.47 -13.44
C SER A 264 -5.38 -10.13 -13.89
N TYR A 265 -5.59 -10.28 -15.19
CA TYR A 265 -6.75 -10.99 -15.75
C TYR A 265 -6.65 -12.53 -15.64
N LYS A 266 -5.46 -13.04 -15.35
CA LYS A 266 -5.18 -14.48 -15.18
C LYS A 266 -4.94 -14.86 -13.71
N ASP A 267 -5.32 -13.99 -12.78
CA ASP A 267 -5.14 -14.23 -11.34
C ASP A 267 -6.05 -15.38 -10.89
N ALA A 268 -5.50 -16.34 -10.13
CA ALA A 268 -6.23 -17.50 -9.62
C ALA A 268 -7.39 -17.13 -8.67
N TRP A 269 -7.32 -15.95 -8.04
CA TRP A 269 -8.38 -15.39 -7.19
C TRP A 269 -9.49 -14.70 -7.97
N ASN A 270 -9.32 -14.56 -9.29
CA ASN A 270 -10.28 -13.88 -10.14
C ASN A 270 -10.99 -14.92 -11.02
N PRO A 271 -12.27 -15.24 -10.77
CA PRO A 271 -12.99 -16.21 -11.56
C PRO A 271 -12.94 -15.86 -13.06
N LYS A 272 -12.75 -16.86 -13.93
CA LYS A 272 -12.61 -16.67 -15.40
C LYS A 272 -13.74 -15.83 -16.01
N LYS A 273 -14.98 -15.99 -15.50
CA LYS A 273 -16.16 -15.24 -15.96
C LYS A 273 -16.03 -13.74 -15.68
N THR A 274 -15.57 -13.37 -14.49
CA THR A 274 -15.41 -11.98 -14.07
C THR A 274 -14.18 -11.33 -14.71
N SER A 275 -13.11 -12.10 -14.93
CA SER A 275 -11.95 -11.63 -15.70
C SER A 275 -12.31 -11.30 -17.14
N ARG A 276 -13.19 -12.09 -17.77
CA ARG A 276 -13.70 -11.83 -19.12
C ARG A 276 -14.54 -10.56 -19.17
N TYR A 277 -15.40 -10.35 -18.18
CA TYR A 277 -16.17 -9.11 -18.07
C TYR A 277 -15.26 -7.87 -17.95
N ALA A 278 -14.29 -7.91 -17.04
CA ALA A 278 -13.32 -6.82 -16.89
C ALA A 278 -12.52 -6.53 -18.17
N GLN A 279 -12.20 -7.56 -18.97
CA GLN A 279 -11.56 -7.39 -20.27
C GLN A 279 -12.47 -6.70 -21.29
N LEU A 280 -13.77 -7.03 -21.30
CA LEU A 280 -14.75 -6.42 -22.19
C LEU A 280 -14.97 -4.94 -21.87
N GLU A 281 -14.99 -4.60 -20.58
CA GLU A 281 -15.15 -3.23 -20.10
C GLU A 281 -13.84 -2.41 -20.18
N GLY A 282 -12.72 -3.02 -20.60
CA GLY A 282 -11.42 -2.34 -20.73
C GLY A 282 -10.76 -1.95 -19.41
N ILE A 283 -11.18 -2.59 -18.31
CA ILE A 283 -10.73 -2.30 -16.93
C ILE A 283 -9.48 -3.12 -16.57
#